data_e861089469716b83e439a67a632af837
#
_entry.id   e861089469716b83e439a67a632af837
#
_cell.length_a   1.000
_cell.length_b   1.000
_cell.length_c   1.000
_cell.angle_alpha   90.00
_cell.angle_beta   90.00
_cell.angle_gamma   90.00
#
_symmetry.space_group_name_H-M   'P 1'
#
loop_
_entity.id
_entity.type
_entity.pdbx_description
1 polymer ?
#
loop_
_entity_poly.entity_id
_entity_poly.type
_entity_poly.pdbx_seq_one_letter_code
_entity_poly.pdbx_strand_id
1 'polypeptide(L)'
;MKKNISLMLLTLALVGCQSKEHFSEAQIAAMKSAGFTRNSEGWGLGLSDKILFGVNESELTPSSKSNIQGMAKNLASTGIEHVRIDGHTDNYGKPDYNQHLSLKRANAVAAQWAEGASIPRGNIVTRGLGMSAPVTSNNSAQGRAQNRRVAIVITAP
;
A
#
# COMPACT_ATOMS: atom_id res chain seq x y z
N MET A 1 69.73 -20.15 -18.77
CA MET A 1 68.44 -19.79 -19.33
C MET A 1 67.33 -19.94 -18.26
N LYS A 2 66.94 -18.88 -17.65
CA LYS A 2 65.86 -18.90 -16.63
C LYS A 2 64.58 -18.38 -17.32
N LYS A 3 63.58 -19.24 -17.50
CA LYS A 3 62.28 -18.87 -18.02
C LYS A 3 61.42 -18.37 -16.88
N ASN A 4 61.13 -17.07 -16.88
CA ASN A 4 60.15 -16.51 -15.98
C ASN A 4 58.75 -16.76 -16.54
N ILE A 5 57.97 -17.59 -15.84
CA ILE A 5 56.57 -17.80 -16.12
C ILE A 5 55.80 -16.75 -15.27
N SER A 6 55.32 -15.72 -15.97
CA SER A 6 54.46 -14.71 -15.35
C SER A 6 53.04 -15.29 -15.23
N LEU A 7 52.61 -15.58 -14.00
CA LEU A 7 51.28 -16.05 -13.67
C LEU A 7 50.34 -14.85 -13.61
N MET A 8 49.58 -14.64 -14.69
CA MET A 8 48.58 -13.60 -14.79
C MET A 8 47.33 -14.07 -14.01
N LEU A 9 47.12 -13.51 -12.81
CA LEU A 9 45.92 -13.73 -12.03
C LEU A 9 44.77 -12.96 -12.70
N LEU A 10 43.87 -13.70 -13.33
CA LEU A 10 42.60 -13.15 -13.86
C LEU A 10 41.61 -13.03 -12.68
N THR A 11 41.50 -11.85 -12.11
CA THR A 11 40.44 -11.57 -11.10
C THR A 11 39.11 -11.45 -11.81
N LEU A 12 38.30 -12.51 -11.72
CA LEU A 12 36.91 -12.50 -12.15
C LEU A 12 36.11 -11.62 -11.17
N ALA A 13 35.82 -10.39 -11.57
CA ALA A 13 34.87 -9.54 -10.82
C ALA A 13 33.47 -10.12 -11.01
N LEU A 14 32.98 -10.81 -10.00
CA LEU A 14 31.58 -11.18 -9.87
C LEU A 14 30.77 -9.88 -9.67
N VAL A 15 30.28 -9.30 -10.77
CA VAL A 15 29.22 -8.32 -10.71
C VAL A 15 27.97 -9.09 -10.30
N GLY A 16 27.75 -9.18 -9.00
CA GLY A 16 26.48 -9.65 -8.47
C GLY A 16 25.39 -8.69 -8.90
N CYS A 17 24.44 -9.15 -9.70
CA CYS A 17 23.15 -8.50 -9.85
C CYS A 17 22.51 -8.48 -8.46
N GLN A 18 22.70 -7.42 -7.71
CA GLN A 18 21.85 -7.14 -6.56
C GLN A 18 20.49 -6.74 -7.13
N SER A 19 19.53 -7.67 -7.10
CA SER A 19 18.12 -7.34 -7.23
C SER A 19 17.83 -6.27 -6.18
N LYS A 20 17.35 -5.11 -6.64
CA LYS A 20 16.92 -4.02 -5.76
C LYS A 20 15.62 -4.44 -5.07
N GLU A 21 15.71 -5.26 -4.05
CA GLU A 21 14.60 -5.59 -3.15
C GLU A 21 14.31 -4.49 -2.11
N HIS A 22 14.88 -3.29 -2.31
CA HIS A 22 14.78 -2.22 -1.31
C HIS A 22 14.29 -0.92 -1.94
N PHE A 23 13.39 -0.26 -1.21
CA PHE A 23 12.98 1.11 -1.54
C PHE A 23 14.16 2.08 -1.44
N SER A 24 14.21 3.05 -2.34
CA SER A 24 15.17 4.16 -2.25
C SER A 24 14.88 5.04 -1.02
N GLU A 25 15.87 5.82 -0.58
CA GLU A 25 15.69 6.79 0.51
C GLU A 25 14.57 7.79 0.20
N ALA A 26 14.45 8.23 -1.05
CA ALA A 26 13.39 9.14 -1.48
C ALA A 26 11.99 8.48 -1.37
N GLN A 27 11.87 7.21 -1.73
CA GLN A 27 10.62 6.46 -1.59
C GLN A 27 10.25 6.28 -0.12
N ILE A 28 11.23 5.91 0.72
CA ILE A 28 11.01 5.76 2.16
C ILE A 28 10.60 7.09 2.80
N ALA A 29 11.26 8.18 2.44
CA ALA A 29 10.92 9.51 2.95
C ALA A 29 9.51 9.94 2.52
N ALA A 30 9.13 9.69 1.27
CA ALA A 30 7.78 9.99 0.77
C ALA A 30 6.71 9.16 1.48
N MET A 31 6.92 7.86 1.70
CA MET A 31 6.00 7.02 2.46
C MET A 31 5.85 7.48 3.90
N LYS A 32 6.95 7.80 4.59
CA LYS A 32 6.90 8.34 5.97
C LYS A 32 6.16 9.66 6.03
N SER A 33 6.42 10.58 5.11
CA SER A 33 5.73 11.88 5.05
C SER A 33 4.22 11.74 4.80
N ALA A 34 3.82 10.71 4.07
CA ALA A 34 2.41 10.38 3.85
C ALA A 34 1.76 9.63 5.02
N GLY A 35 2.51 9.28 6.07
CA GLY A 35 2.01 8.60 7.26
C GLY A 35 2.07 7.07 7.20
N PHE A 36 2.72 6.49 6.20
CA PHE A 36 2.94 5.04 6.15
C PHE A 36 3.91 4.60 7.24
N THR A 37 3.64 3.42 7.79
CA THR A 37 4.51 2.75 8.76
C THR A 37 4.93 1.39 8.24
N ARG A 38 6.11 0.94 8.67
CA ARG A 38 6.64 -0.37 8.30
C ARG A 38 5.94 -1.48 9.08
N ASN A 39 5.56 -2.56 8.38
CA ASN A 39 4.96 -3.76 8.97
C ASN A 39 5.51 -5.02 8.27
N SER A 40 4.97 -6.19 8.60
CA SER A 40 5.39 -7.48 8.04
C SER A 40 5.15 -7.63 6.54
N GLU A 41 4.25 -6.85 5.95
CA GLU A 41 3.92 -6.88 4.52
C GLU A 41 4.67 -5.81 3.69
N GLY A 42 5.37 -4.89 4.36
CA GLY A 42 6.05 -3.75 3.72
C GLY A 42 5.71 -2.43 4.40
N TRP A 43 5.12 -1.49 3.67
CA TRP A 43 4.67 -0.20 4.18
C TRP A 43 3.14 -0.12 4.11
N GLY A 44 2.51 0.24 5.21
CA GLY A 44 1.06 0.29 5.32
C GLY A 44 0.53 1.61 5.88
N LEU A 45 -0.63 2.03 5.38
CA LEU A 45 -1.40 3.17 5.88
C LEU A 45 -2.87 2.78 5.99
N GLY A 46 -3.43 2.84 7.20
CA GLY A 46 -4.86 2.64 7.44
C GLY A 46 -5.62 3.96 7.42
N LEU A 47 -6.65 4.05 6.60
CA LEU A 47 -7.54 5.20 6.50
C LEU A 47 -8.91 4.85 7.07
N SER A 48 -9.37 5.62 8.07
CA SER A 48 -10.68 5.42 8.70
C SER A 48 -11.82 5.58 7.68
N ASP A 49 -12.80 4.68 7.72
CA ASP A 49 -14.00 4.77 6.89
C ASP A 49 -14.79 6.06 7.13
N LYS A 50 -14.87 6.50 8.38
CA LYS A 50 -15.59 7.72 8.76
C LYS A 50 -14.97 8.97 8.13
N ILE A 51 -13.66 9.02 7.99
CA ILE A 51 -12.97 10.12 7.31
C ILE A 51 -13.16 10.02 5.80
N LEU A 52 -13.01 8.82 5.25
CA LEU A 52 -13.07 8.58 3.81
C LEU A 52 -14.45 8.82 3.22
N PHE A 53 -15.49 8.28 3.84
CA PHE A 53 -16.84 8.18 3.29
C PHE A 53 -17.88 9.06 4.01
N GLY A 54 -17.52 9.67 5.13
CA GLY A 54 -18.45 10.47 5.93
C GLY A 54 -19.62 9.62 6.42
N VAL A 55 -20.83 10.09 6.14
CA VAL A 55 -22.08 9.36 6.46
C VAL A 55 -22.52 8.42 5.35
N ASN A 56 -21.87 8.44 4.19
CA ASN A 56 -22.17 7.59 3.06
C ASN A 56 -21.33 6.31 3.12
N GLU A 57 -21.90 5.18 2.74
CA GLU A 57 -21.24 3.89 2.96
C GLU A 57 -20.01 3.64 2.07
N SER A 58 -19.98 4.22 0.85
CA SER A 58 -18.93 3.89 -0.13
C SER A 58 -18.60 5.00 -1.12
N GLU A 59 -19.14 6.20 -0.94
CA GLU A 59 -18.79 7.36 -1.73
C GLU A 59 -17.81 8.25 -0.98
N LEU A 60 -16.64 8.47 -1.57
CA LEU A 60 -15.60 9.30 -0.98
C LEU A 60 -16.03 10.76 -0.90
N THR A 61 -15.74 11.40 0.23
CA THR A 61 -15.91 12.85 0.36
C THR A 61 -14.98 13.60 -0.60
N PRO A 62 -15.33 14.83 -1.03
CA PRO A 62 -14.45 15.63 -1.90
C PRO A 62 -13.05 15.83 -1.33
N SER A 63 -12.93 16.07 -0.02
CA SER A 63 -11.64 16.23 0.65
C SER A 63 -10.84 14.92 0.63
N SER A 64 -11.48 13.77 0.82
CA SER A 64 -10.82 12.47 0.75
C SER A 64 -10.31 12.16 -0.66
N LYS A 65 -11.09 12.47 -1.69
CA LYS A 65 -10.64 12.33 -3.08
C LYS A 65 -9.36 13.14 -3.33
N SER A 66 -9.36 14.42 -2.95
CA SER A 66 -8.17 15.28 -3.12
C SER A 66 -6.97 14.80 -2.33
N ASN A 67 -7.16 14.35 -1.09
CA ASN A 67 -6.08 13.84 -0.26
C ASN A 67 -5.46 12.55 -0.83
N ILE A 68 -6.31 11.61 -1.28
CA ILE A 68 -5.85 10.37 -1.90
C ILE A 68 -5.08 10.66 -3.19
N GLN A 69 -5.61 11.52 -4.05
CA GLN A 69 -4.94 11.92 -5.30
C GLN A 69 -3.59 12.59 -5.04
N GLY A 70 -3.52 13.52 -4.07
CA GLY A 70 -2.27 14.20 -3.70
C GLY A 70 -1.22 13.23 -3.16
N MET A 71 -1.62 12.31 -2.29
CA MET A 71 -0.75 11.26 -1.75
C MET A 71 -0.22 10.35 -2.87
N ALA A 72 -1.11 9.86 -3.74
CA ALA A 72 -0.77 9.00 -4.86
C ALA A 72 0.21 9.68 -5.83
N LYS A 73 -0.03 10.95 -6.17
CA LYS A 73 0.86 11.76 -7.01
C LYS A 73 2.25 11.88 -6.40
N ASN A 74 2.34 12.17 -5.11
CA ASN A 74 3.63 12.31 -4.42
C ASN A 74 4.43 11.00 -4.40
N LEU A 75 3.77 9.88 -4.14
CA LEU A 75 4.43 8.57 -4.12
C LEU A 75 4.82 8.12 -5.53
N ALA A 76 3.97 8.32 -6.53
CA ALA A 76 4.28 8.00 -7.92
C ALA A 76 5.46 8.82 -8.45
N SER A 77 5.64 10.07 -8.01
CA SER A 77 6.78 10.90 -8.39
C SER A 77 8.14 10.34 -7.93
N THR A 78 8.14 9.43 -6.95
CA THR A 78 9.33 8.70 -6.49
C THR A 78 9.50 7.34 -7.15
N GLY A 79 8.60 6.97 -8.08
CA GLY A 79 8.62 5.68 -8.79
C GLY A 79 7.82 4.56 -8.11
N ILE A 80 6.96 4.87 -7.12
CA ILE A 80 6.03 3.90 -6.54
C ILE A 80 4.78 3.85 -7.41
N GLU A 81 4.70 2.83 -8.27
CA GLU A 81 3.63 2.67 -9.27
C GLU A 81 2.70 1.49 -8.99
N HIS A 82 3.02 0.63 -8.01
CA HIS A 82 2.23 -0.53 -7.65
C HIS A 82 1.84 -0.46 -6.19
N VAL A 83 0.54 -0.62 -5.92
CA VAL A 83 -0.01 -0.63 -4.57
C VAL A 83 -1.10 -1.69 -4.43
N ARG A 84 -1.34 -2.15 -3.22
CA ARG A 84 -2.49 -2.95 -2.86
C ARG A 84 -3.39 -2.14 -1.92
N ILE A 85 -4.69 -2.20 -2.13
CA ILE A 85 -5.69 -1.51 -1.31
C ILE A 85 -6.68 -2.54 -0.78
N ASP A 86 -6.71 -2.67 0.54
CA ASP A 86 -7.50 -3.65 1.26
C ASP A 86 -8.63 -2.95 2.04
N GLY A 87 -9.88 -3.32 1.78
CA GLY A 87 -11.02 -2.86 2.55
C GLY A 87 -11.31 -3.80 3.72
N HIS A 88 -11.64 -3.20 4.87
CA HIS A 88 -11.95 -3.92 6.11
C HIS A 88 -13.21 -3.36 6.76
N THR A 89 -13.93 -4.23 7.48
CA THR A 89 -15.08 -3.88 8.31
C THR A 89 -14.85 -4.32 9.75
N ASP A 90 -15.72 -3.87 10.65
CA ASP A 90 -15.87 -4.52 11.95
C ASP A 90 -16.67 -5.84 11.80
N ASN A 91 -17.02 -6.46 12.91
CA ASN A 91 -17.74 -7.73 12.94
C ASN A 91 -19.27 -7.60 13.01
N TYR A 92 -19.82 -6.39 12.83
CA TYR A 92 -21.25 -6.19 12.74
C TYR A 92 -21.78 -6.47 11.34
N GLY A 93 -22.98 -7.07 11.28
CA GLY A 93 -23.66 -7.37 10.04
C GLY A 93 -23.30 -8.72 9.45
N LYS A 94 -23.82 -8.97 8.26
CA LYS A 94 -23.62 -10.26 7.56
C LYS A 94 -22.23 -10.32 6.90
N PRO A 95 -21.54 -11.46 6.99
CA PRO A 95 -20.20 -11.62 6.39
C PRO A 95 -20.15 -11.26 4.90
N ASP A 96 -21.11 -11.74 4.11
CA ASP A 96 -21.16 -11.48 2.66
C ASP A 96 -21.36 -9.99 2.35
N TYR A 97 -22.23 -9.31 3.10
CA TYR A 97 -22.44 -7.88 2.96
C TYR A 97 -21.13 -7.10 3.26
N ASN A 98 -20.46 -7.44 4.37
CA ASN A 98 -19.20 -6.81 4.75
C ASN A 98 -18.09 -7.07 3.73
N GLN A 99 -18.04 -8.26 3.14
CA GLN A 99 -17.12 -8.60 2.07
C GLN A 99 -17.33 -7.69 0.86
N HIS A 100 -18.56 -7.53 0.39
CA HIS A 100 -18.89 -6.66 -0.75
C HIS A 100 -18.65 -5.19 -0.44
N LEU A 101 -19.08 -4.70 0.74
CA LEU A 101 -18.88 -3.31 1.16
C LEU A 101 -17.40 -2.96 1.22
N SER A 102 -16.59 -3.82 1.82
CA SER A 102 -15.15 -3.61 1.93
C SER A 102 -14.44 -3.55 0.57
N LEU A 103 -14.84 -4.40 -0.37
CA LEU A 103 -14.32 -4.36 -1.75
C LEU A 103 -14.75 -3.08 -2.48
N LYS A 104 -16.02 -2.67 -2.33
CA LYS A 104 -16.53 -1.43 -2.93
C LYS A 104 -15.77 -0.21 -2.44
N ARG A 105 -15.48 -0.16 -1.15
CA ARG A 105 -14.67 0.90 -0.52
C ARG A 105 -13.22 0.90 -1.02
N ALA A 106 -12.59 -0.26 -1.10
CA ALA A 106 -11.25 -0.40 -1.67
C ALA A 106 -11.18 0.08 -3.12
N ASN A 107 -12.17 -0.28 -3.94
CA ASN A 107 -12.25 0.15 -5.34
C ASN A 107 -12.45 1.66 -5.48
N ALA A 108 -13.23 2.28 -4.61
CA ALA A 108 -13.41 3.74 -4.61
C ALA A 108 -12.09 4.48 -4.34
N VAL A 109 -11.31 4.01 -3.38
CA VAL A 109 -9.96 4.55 -3.09
C VAL A 109 -9.02 4.29 -4.25
N ALA A 110 -9.03 3.10 -4.84
CA ALA A 110 -8.18 2.72 -5.96
C ALA A 110 -8.41 3.59 -7.21
N ALA A 111 -9.64 3.96 -7.49
CA ALA A 111 -9.96 4.85 -8.62
C ALA A 111 -9.30 6.22 -8.44
N GLN A 112 -9.37 6.80 -7.25
CA GLN A 112 -8.74 8.09 -6.94
C GLN A 112 -7.21 7.99 -6.89
N TRP A 113 -6.68 6.86 -6.42
CA TRP A 113 -5.26 6.62 -6.44
C TRP A 113 -4.70 6.57 -7.86
N ALA A 114 -5.33 5.80 -8.75
CA ALA A 114 -4.95 5.69 -10.15
C ALA A 114 -4.95 7.04 -10.87
N GLU A 115 -5.98 7.86 -10.61
CA GLU A 115 -6.12 9.20 -11.16
C GLU A 115 -5.00 10.12 -10.65
N GLY A 116 -4.78 10.19 -9.34
CA GLY A 116 -3.75 11.04 -8.75
C GLY A 116 -2.33 10.66 -9.14
N ALA A 117 -2.02 9.37 -9.19
CA ALA A 117 -0.73 8.85 -9.58
C ALA A 117 -0.50 8.85 -11.10
N SER A 118 -1.55 9.03 -11.90
CA SER A 118 -1.52 8.87 -13.37
C SER A 118 -0.99 7.51 -13.79
N ILE A 119 -1.41 6.44 -13.10
CA ILE A 119 -1.03 5.05 -13.38
C ILE A 119 -2.24 4.25 -13.87
N PRO A 120 -2.01 3.17 -14.63
CA PRO A 120 -3.08 2.26 -15.01
C PRO A 120 -3.77 1.67 -13.77
N ARG A 121 -5.10 1.53 -13.81
CA ARG A 121 -5.86 0.87 -12.71
C ARG A 121 -5.35 -0.55 -12.42
N GLY A 122 -4.81 -1.25 -13.43
CA GLY A 122 -4.23 -2.59 -13.29
C GLY A 122 -2.98 -2.66 -12.42
N ASN A 123 -2.32 -1.54 -12.14
CA ASN A 123 -1.19 -1.48 -11.21
C ASN A 123 -1.65 -1.51 -9.74
N ILE A 124 -2.96 -1.46 -9.50
CA ILE A 124 -3.55 -1.43 -8.16
C ILE A 124 -4.34 -2.71 -7.93
N VAL A 125 -3.90 -3.51 -6.98
CA VAL A 125 -4.65 -4.68 -6.50
C VAL A 125 -5.64 -4.22 -5.43
N THR A 126 -6.90 -4.61 -5.54
CA THR A 126 -7.91 -4.34 -4.51
C THR A 126 -8.42 -5.64 -3.91
N ARG A 127 -8.62 -5.65 -2.59
CA ARG A 127 -9.20 -6.77 -1.86
C ARG A 127 -10.30 -6.29 -0.92
N GLY A 128 -11.41 -7.00 -0.89
CA GLY A 128 -12.42 -6.86 0.14
C GLY A 128 -12.20 -7.96 1.17
N LEU A 129 -11.70 -7.63 2.35
CA LEU A 129 -11.41 -8.59 3.41
C LEU A 129 -12.54 -8.68 4.46
N GLY A 130 -13.55 -7.78 4.36
CA GLY A 130 -14.65 -7.78 5.30
C GLY A 130 -14.15 -7.76 6.75
N MET A 131 -14.67 -8.65 7.56
CA MET A 131 -14.31 -8.78 8.99
C MET A 131 -13.16 -9.76 9.27
N SER A 132 -12.53 -10.33 8.24
CA SER A 132 -11.59 -11.46 8.39
C SER A 132 -10.21 -11.09 8.93
N ALA A 133 -9.83 -9.81 8.90
CA ALA A 133 -8.50 -9.35 9.28
C ALA A 133 -8.56 -8.11 10.19
N PRO A 134 -9.07 -8.24 11.44
CA PRO A 134 -9.13 -7.13 12.38
C PRO A 134 -7.72 -6.72 12.84
N VAL A 135 -7.50 -5.42 13.07
CA VAL A 135 -6.24 -4.90 13.65
C VAL A 135 -6.33 -4.77 15.17
N THR A 136 -7.54 -4.82 15.72
CA THR A 136 -7.81 -4.76 17.16
C THR A 136 -9.10 -5.51 17.48
N SER A 137 -9.38 -5.67 18.77
CA SER A 137 -10.60 -6.32 19.22
C SER A 137 -11.86 -5.57 18.80
N ASN A 138 -12.90 -6.29 18.36
CA ASN A 138 -14.22 -5.75 18.08
C ASN A 138 -15.10 -5.55 19.35
N ASN A 139 -14.59 -5.84 20.55
CA ASN A 139 -15.36 -5.79 21.79
C ASN A 139 -15.68 -4.36 22.25
N SER A 140 -14.93 -3.37 21.78
CA SER A 140 -15.18 -1.97 22.08
C SER A 140 -15.59 -1.17 20.84
N ALA A 141 -16.33 -0.08 21.06
CA ALA A 141 -16.69 0.84 19.98
C ALA A 141 -15.44 1.45 19.31
N GLN A 142 -14.41 1.75 20.11
CA GLN A 142 -13.15 2.26 19.60
C GLN A 142 -12.41 1.22 18.74
N GLY A 143 -12.35 -0.03 19.17
CA GLY A 143 -11.75 -1.11 18.39
C GLY A 143 -12.47 -1.35 17.08
N ARG A 144 -13.80 -1.39 17.11
CA ARG A 144 -14.60 -1.51 15.86
C ARG A 144 -14.34 -0.37 14.90
N ALA A 145 -14.22 0.86 15.40
CA ALA A 145 -13.91 2.03 14.57
C ALA A 145 -12.54 1.90 13.89
N GLN A 146 -11.54 1.34 14.55
CA GLN A 146 -10.22 1.07 13.97
C GLN A 146 -10.26 -0.06 12.92
N ASN A 147 -11.14 -1.05 13.11
CA ASN A 147 -11.32 -2.13 12.14
C ASN A 147 -12.02 -1.66 10.85
N ARG A 148 -12.91 -0.66 10.93
CA ARG A 148 -13.54 -0.04 9.76
C ARG A 148 -12.57 0.89 9.05
N ARG A 149 -11.78 0.36 8.13
CA ARG A 149 -10.72 1.09 7.43
C ARG A 149 -10.51 0.59 6.00
N VAL A 150 -9.84 1.40 5.22
CA VAL A 150 -9.19 0.99 3.98
C VAL A 150 -7.68 1.10 4.20
N ALA A 151 -6.96 0.03 3.99
CA ALA A 151 -5.52 -0.03 4.14
C ALA A 151 -4.83 0.04 2.77
N ILE A 152 -3.86 0.93 2.64
CA ILE A 152 -2.99 1.00 1.47
C ILE A 152 -1.69 0.31 1.83
N VAL A 153 -1.26 -0.65 1.04
CA VAL A 153 -0.07 -1.46 1.28
C VAL A 153 0.87 -1.35 0.09
N ILE A 154 2.12 -1.01 0.38
CA ILE A 154 3.20 -0.90 -0.59
C ILE A 154 4.26 -1.93 -0.22
N THR A 155 4.43 -2.93 -1.07
CA THR A 155 5.45 -3.97 -0.94
C THR A 155 6.68 -3.58 -1.74
N ALA A 156 7.86 -4.06 -1.34
CA ALA A 156 9.07 -3.89 -2.14
C ALA A 156 8.88 -4.51 -3.54
N PRO A 157 9.47 -3.92 -4.57
CA PRO A 157 9.41 -4.45 -5.93
C PRO A 157 10.13 -5.81 -6.04
#